data_0f5a2e6758e302064848fdf1bcd84984
#
_entry.id   0f5a2e6758e302064848fdf1bcd84984
#
_cell.length_a   1.000
_cell.length_b   1.000
_cell.length_c   1.000
_cell.angle_alpha   90.00
_cell.angle_beta   90.00
_cell.angle_gamma   90.00
#
_symmetry.space_group_name_H-M   'P 1'
#
loop_
_entity.id
_entity.type
_entity.pdbx_description
1 polymer ?
#
loop_
_entity_poly.entity_id
_entity_poly.type
_entity_poly.pdbx_seq_one_letter_code
_entity_poly.pdbx_strand_id
1 'polypeptide(L)'
;MQITDKKNKIVNLKWIAIGNLPIMTKRGHFILNGAARVIVNQILRSPGIYYQQKIYENYEEKWSQKPKDSYIRYYADLICMRGTWLRIEMDKEKNIWAQMKKLPKIPMFWFLLAMGFSEKKILSFDSGYLIGNLTTTPLEKKEIKKIGSKNSQLNDKTKNSNMKDKKKNKHNSNKTIIRKNSLEIDKNKKSLLSRYSYPYLKTPPEAWEHIAQLFFPQNTPGIAASFSKVPLPSGSAKKARASKNNVENNSKEKKNNFALIGRKWFYNRFMNPRAYDLGKQGRWSFNRKLSLNIKNTTLTGLDVLYATDYLIKVEKGVYKTDDIDHLKNRRVRTAGELISIQIGIGLVRLEKSIREKNFINNKAFNSAIREFFGTSPLSQFMDQINPLAELTHKRRLTSMGPGGVNRDNATLAIRGIHPSHYGRICPIETPEGKNTGLVNSMTTYARINDYGILESPYYKVYKGLVLKNTGIFFLSAEQEEKIKLAAADIFVSQISCLPKALIPVRISEDFTRIPRSQVQFIGISSIQMISIATSLIPFLEHDDANRALMGSNMQRQAVPLIRPERPIVGTGLEARAVSDSGHVLISKKSGFVTHVSANKIVIFSCSMD
;
A
#
# COMPACT_ATOMS: atom_id res chain seq x y z
N MET A 1 -29.66 -15.43 14.16
CA MET A 1 -30.28 -14.53 13.18
C MET A 1 -31.67 -14.15 13.65
N GLN A 2 -31.97 -12.87 13.58
CA GLN A 2 -33.29 -12.34 13.89
C GLN A 2 -34.12 -12.22 12.60
N ILE A 3 -35.21 -12.91 12.51
CA ILE A 3 -36.15 -12.88 11.38
C ILE A 3 -37.41 -12.17 11.86
N THR A 4 -37.69 -11.00 11.28
CA THR A 4 -38.90 -10.25 11.58
C THR A 4 -39.90 -10.44 10.45
N ASP A 5 -41.00 -11.05 10.70
CA ASP A 5 -42.14 -11.12 9.75
C ASP A 5 -42.83 -9.75 9.71
N LYS A 6 -42.78 -9.09 8.56
CA LYS A 6 -43.39 -7.76 8.38
C LYS A 6 -44.91 -7.74 8.51
N LYS A 7 -45.55 -8.87 8.25
CA LYS A 7 -47.02 -8.99 8.33
C LYS A 7 -47.49 -9.19 9.76
N ASN A 8 -46.85 -10.09 10.50
CA ASN A 8 -47.31 -10.52 11.82
C ASN A 8 -46.55 -9.90 12.98
N LYS A 9 -45.53 -9.03 12.73
CA LYS A 9 -44.66 -8.42 13.72
C LYS A 9 -43.97 -9.42 14.68
N ILE A 10 -43.96 -10.70 14.32
CA ILE A 10 -43.35 -11.76 15.12
C ILE A 10 -41.83 -11.75 14.87
N VAL A 11 -41.07 -11.73 15.93
CA VAL A 11 -39.59 -11.79 15.89
C VAL A 11 -39.15 -13.20 16.28
N ASN A 12 -38.69 -13.95 15.30
CA ASN A 12 -38.15 -15.29 15.51
C ASN A 12 -36.59 -15.22 15.57
N LEU A 13 -36.04 -15.70 16.67
CA LEU A 13 -34.58 -15.90 16.82
C LEU A 13 -34.25 -17.35 16.45
N LYS A 14 -33.43 -17.54 15.44
CA LYS A 14 -33.01 -18.87 15.00
C LYS A 14 -31.51 -18.92 14.76
N TRP A 15 -30.88 -19.99 15.25
CA TRP A 15 -29.49 -20.31 14.90
C TRP A 15 -29.46 -20.87 13.47
N ILE A 16 -28.57 -20.32 12.64
CA ILE A 16 -28.40 -20.72 11.24
C ILE A 16 -26.92 -20.88 10.98
N ALA A 17 -26.54 -22.04 10.43
CA ALA A 17 -25.19 -22.27 9.97
C ALA A 17 -24.92 -21.43 8.70
N ILE A 18 -23.98 -20.50 8.76
CA ILE A 18 -23.61 -19.63 7.65
C ILE A 18 -22.67 -20.35 6.68
N GLY A 19 -21.75 -21.16 7.20
CA GLY A 19 -20.78 -21.92 6.42
C GLY A 19 -19.70 -22.57 7.28
N ASN A 20 -18.80 -23.25 6.62
CA ASN A 20 -17.67 -23.95 7.25
C ASN A 20 -16.36 -23.24 6.95
N LEU A 21 -15.53 -23.07 7.96
CA LEU A 21 -14.17 -22.53 7.83
C LEU A 21 -13.15 -23.63 8.11
N PRO A 22 -12.11 -23.80 7.27
CA PRO A 22 -11.02 -24.70 7.57
C PRO A 22 -10.27 -24.22 8.82
N ILE A 23 -9.91 -25.14 9.70
CA ILE A 23 -9.14 -24.86 10.92
C ILE A 23 -7.64 -24.95 10.57
N MET A 24 -6.89 -23.97 11.00
CA MET A 24 -5.42 -24.02 10.91
C MET A 24 -4.87 -24.96 11.98
N THR A 25 -4.01 -25.89 11.58
CA THR A 25 -3.32 -26.79 12.51
C THR A 25 -2.32 -26.01 13.39
N LYS A 26 -1.89 -26.62 14.50
CA LYS A 26 -0.86 -26.03 15.39
C LYS A 26 0.46 -25.74 14.65
N ARG A 27 0.74 -26.45 13.55
CA ARG A 27 1.92 -26.24 12.70
C ARG A 27 1.75 -25.16 11.63
N GLY A 28 0.59 -24.51 11.52
CA GLY A 28 0.36 -23.40 10.60
C GLY A 28 -0.02 -23.78 9.16
N HIS A 29 -0.55 -24.96 8.93
CA HIS A 29 -1.09 -25.41 7.64
C HIS A 29 -2.57 -25.77 7.77
N PHE A 30 -3.24 -25.90 6.62
CA PHE A 30 -4.65 -26.31 6.51
C PHE A 30 -4.74 -27.66 5.84
N ILE A 31 -5.69 -28.50 6.26
CA ILE A 31 -5.96 -29.79 5.63
C ILE A 31 -7.28 -29.67 4.86
N LEU A 32 -7.22 -29.83 3.56
CA LEU A 32 -8.37 -29.72 2.65
C LEU A 32 -8.40 -30.94 1.73
N ASN A 33 -9.51 -31.67 1.76
CA ASN A 33 -9.67 -32.90 0.98
C ASN A 33 -8.48 -33.87 1.15
N GLY A 34 -7.95 -34.01 2.36
CA GLY A 34 -6.82 -34.88 2.67
C GLY A 34 -5.43 -34.29 2.33
N ALA A 35 -5.36 -33.16 1.63
CA ALA A 35 -4.09 -32.52 1.24
C ALA A 35 -3.74 -31.37 2.18
N ALA A 36 -2.47 -31.31 2.60
CA ALA A 36 -1.94 -30.19 3.38
C ALA A 36 -1.67 -28.99 2.47
N ARG A 37 -2.19 -27.82 2.87
CA ARG A 37 -2.02 -26.57 2.15
C ARG A 37 -1.49 -25.48 3.06
N VAL A 38 -0.65 -24.63 2.50
CA VAL A 38 -0.09 -23.43 3.16
C VAL A 38 -0.56 -22.20 2.42
N ILE A 39 -0.99 -21.18 3.16
CA ILE A 39 -1.25 -19.86 2.61
C ILE A 39 0.03 -19.05 2.72
N VAL A 40 0.62 -18.73 1.57
CA VAL A 40 1.87 -17.94 1.50
C VAL A 40 1.54 -16.48 1.80
N ASN A 41 2.38 -15.86 2.63
CA ASN A 41 2.23 -14.44 2.97
C ASN A 41 2.52 -13.58 1.74
N GLN A 42 1.70 -12.56 1.54
CA GLN A 42 1.83 -11.62 0.43
C GLN A 42 2.42 -10.30 0.88
N ILE A 43 3.50 -9.84 0.22
CA ILE A 43 4.05 -8.50 0.44
C ILE A 43 3.55 -7.54 -0.64
N LEU A 44 3.01 -6.40 -0.23
CA LEU A 44 2.44 -5.40 -1.12
C LEU A 44 2.63 -3.99 -0.57
N ARG A 45 2.32 -2.97 -1.37
CA ARG A 45 2.34 -1.58 -0.88
C ARG A 45 1.33 -1.41 0.24
N SER A 46 1.73 -0.75 1.33
CA SER A 46 0.82 -0.41 2.42
C SER A 46 -0.17 0.66 1.98
N PRO A 47 -1.39 0.70 2.54
CA PRO A 47 -2.30 1.82 2.32
C PRO A 47 -1.64 3.12 2.78
N GLY A 48 -1.74 4.16 1.94
CA GLY A 48 -1.05 5.41 2.21
C GLY A 48 -1.00 6.31 0.98
N ILE A 49 -0.22 7.36 1.04
CA ILE A 49 0.00 8.29 -0.05
C ILE A 49 1.47 8.28 -0.46
N TYR A 50 1.74 8.17 -1.77
CA TYR A 50 3.08 8.00 -2.32
C TYR A 50 3.33 8.98 -3.46
N TYR A 51 4.35 9.80 -3.31
CA TYR A 51 4.77 10.79 -4.29
C TYR A 51 5.93 10.25 -5.10
N GLN A 52 5.77 10.28 -6.41
CA GLN A 52 6.73 9.72 -7.36
C GLN A 52 6.95 10.65 -8.54
N GLN A 53 8.05 10.41 -9.24
CA GLN A 53 8.35 11.06 -10.51
C GLN A 53 8.52 10.02 -11.60
N LYS A 54 8.13 10.39 -12.81
CA LYS A 54 8.37 9.61 -14.01
C LYS A 54 8.98 10.48 -15.10
N ILE A 55 10.12 10.07 -15.60
CA ILE A 55 10.80 10.74 -16.70
C ILE A 55 10.20 10.22 -18.01
N TYR A 56 9.77 11.11 -18.86
CA TYR A 56 9.31 10.81 -20.21
C TYR A 56 10.32 11.39 -21.18
N GLU A 57 10.94 10.53 -21.97
CA GLU A 57 11.81 10.90 -23.07
C GLU A 57 10.96 10.94 -24.36
N ASN A 58 10.94 12.07 -25.05
CA ASN A 58 10.34 12.14 -26.37
C ASN A 58 11.32 11.54 -27.36
N TYR A 59 11.03 10.37 -27.87
CA TYR A 59 11.66 9.80 -29.05
C TYR A 59 11.03 10.48 -30.27
N GLU A 60 11.46 11.69 -30.61
CA GLU A 60 11.24 12.19 -31.96
C GLU A 60 12.28 11.56 -32.87
N GLU A 61 11.81 11.08 -34.00
CA GLU A 61 12.45 10.36 -35.10
C GLU A 61 13.99 10.29 -35.10
N LYS A 62 14.50 9.09 -35.30
CA LYS A 62 15.92 8.66 -35.27
C LYS A 62 16.91 9.52 -36.13
N TRP A 63 16.49 10.62 -36.71
CA TRP A 63 17.25 11.40 -37.69
C TRP A 63 17.44 12.88 -37.30
N SER A 64 16.89 13.39 -36.19
CA SER A 64 17.10 14.79 -35.80
C SER A 64 18.16 14.87 -34.69
N GLN A 65 19.23 15.63 -34.96
CA GLN A 65 20.32 15.96 -34.02
C GLN A 65 19.89 16.95 -32.90
N LYS A 66 18.59 17.11 -32.63
CA LYS A 66 18.12 17.99 -31.56
C LYS A 66 18.21 17.27 -30.21
N PRO A 67 18.58 17.98 -29.13
CA PRO A 67 18.63 17.42 -27.79
C PRO A 67 17.23 16.88 -27.42
N LYS A 68 17.22 15.67 -26.86
CA LYS A 68 16.00 15.00 -26.36
C LYS A 68 15.37 15.88 -25.29
N ASP A 69 14.20 16.44 -25.54
CA ASP A 69 13.41 17.12 -24.53
C ASP A 69 12.84 16.06 -23.56
N SER A 70 13.55 15.78 -22.48
CA SER A 70 13.03 14.98 -21.39
C SER A 70 12.22 15.86 -20.46
N TYR A 71 11.01 15.43 -20.10
CA TYR A 71 10.23 16.11 -19.07
C TYR A 71 9.83 15.17 -17.95
N ILE A 72 9.80 15.72 -16.74
CA ILE A 72 9.48 14.97 -15.52
C ILE A 72 8.01 15.20 -15.19
N ARG A 73 7.25 14.12 -14.99
CA ARG A 73 5.91 14.18 -14.41
C ARG A 73 5.95 13.75 -12.97
N TYR A 74 5.34 14.55 -12.12
CA TYR A 74 5.13 14.21 -10.73
C TYR A 74 3.71 13.70 -10.52
N TYR A 75 3.57 12.67 -9.69
CA TYR A 75 2.27 12.12 -9.34
C TYR A 75 2.22 11.61 -7.91
N ALA A 76 1.03 11.60 -7.35
CA ALA A 76 0.74 11.05 -6.04
C ALA A 76 -0.27 9.90 -6.17
N ASP A 77 0.08 8.72 -5.68
CA ASP A 77 -0.81 7.56 -5.61
C ASP A 77 -1.43 7.48 -4.21
N LEU A 78 -2.75 7.63 -4.14
CA LEU A 78 -3.54 7.42 -2.93
C LEU A 78 -4.03 5.98 -2.93
N ILE A 79 -3.41 5.14 -2.10
CA ILE A 79 -3.69 3.71 -2.00
C ILE A 79 -4.57 3.45 -0.78
N CYS A 80 -5.73 2.85 -1.00
CA CYS A 80 -6.65 2.44 0.05
C CYS A 80 -6.53 0.92 0.32
N MET A 81 -6.97 0.50 1.49
CA MET A 81 -7.05 -0.92 1.84
C MET A 81 -8.18 -1.62 1.04
N ARG A 82 -9.32 -0.93 0.91
CA ARG A 82 -10.48 -1.38 0.12
C ARG A 82 -11.04 -0.20 -0.65
N GLY A 83 -11.23 -0.36 -1.95
CA GLY A 83 -11.82 0.66 -2.82
C GLY A 83 -11.00 0.96 -4.06
N THR A 84 -11.21 2.13 -4.63
CA THR A 84 -10.55 2.59 -5.86
C THR A 84 -9.32 3.44 -5.51
N TRP A 85 -8.19 3.13 -6.10
CA TRP A 85 -7.01 3.97 -6.02
C TRP A 85 -7.23 5.26 -6.80
N LEU A 86 -6.77 6.36 -6.23
CA LEU A 86 -6.79 7.67 -6.85
C LEU A 86 -5.35 8.11 -7.11
N ARG A 87 -5.06 8.51 -8.35
CA ARG A 87 -3.80 9.14 -8.72
C ARG A 87 -4.03 10.63 -8.97
N ILE A 88 -3.22 11.46 -8.36
CA ILE A 88 -3.13 12.89 -8.64
C ILE A 88 -1.88 13.07 -9.49
N GLU A 89 -2.02 13.50 -10.72
CA GLU A 89 -0.92 13.63 -11.68
C GLU A 89 -0.78 15.08 -12.13
N MET A 90 0.45 15.56 -12.20
CA MET A 90 0.79 16.86 -12.78
C MET A 90 1.28 16.67 -14.21
N ASP A 91 0.72 17.42 -15.15
CA ASP A 91 1.08 17.37 -16.57
C ASP A 91 2.28 18.29 -16.89
N LYS A 92 2.80 18.21 -18.14
CA LYS A 92 3.90 19.06 -18.66
C LYS A 92 3.63 20.55 -18.46
N GLU A 93 2.37 20.95 -18.64
CA GLU A 93 1.90 22.34 -18.46
C GLU A 93 1.63 22.72 -17.00
N LYS A 94 2.01 21.85 -16.02
CA LYS A 94 1.77 22.00 -14.58
C LYS A 94 0.30 21.97 -14.16
N ASN A 95 -0.59 21.46 -15.02
CA ASN A 95 -2.00 21.26 -14.66
C ASN A 95 -2.17 19.97 -13.85
N ILE A 96 -3.06 19.99 -12.87
CA ILE A 96 -3.27 18.85 -11.98
C ILE A 96 -4.54 18.11 -12.34
N TRP A 97 -4.41 16.80 -12.48
CA TRP A 97 -5.46 15.88 -12.86
C TRP A 97 -5.69 14.80 -11.81
N ALA A 98 -6.95 14.47 -11.57
CA ALA A 98 -7.34 13.27 -10.83
C ALA A 98 -7.57 12.12 -11.82
N GLN A 99 -6.85 11.02 -11.66
CA GLN A 99 -6.94 9.85 -12.51
C GLN A 99 -7.32 8.61 -11.71
N MET A 100 -8.24 7.82 -12.24
CA MET A 100 -8.65 6.53 -11.73
C MET A 100 -8.49 5.46 -12.78
N LYS A 101 -8.27 4.21 -12.37
CA LYS A 101 -8.11 3.09 -13.31
C LYS A 101 -9.36 2.93 -14.19
N LYS A 102 -9.17 2.86 -15.50
CA LYS A 102 -10.22 2.68 -16.51
C LYS A 102 -11.20 3.86 -16.65
N LEU A 103 -10.91 5.01 -16.09
CA LEU A 103 -11.75 6.20 -16.22
C LEU A 103 -10.95 7.34 -16.87
N PRO A 104 -11.61 8.28 -17.55
CA PRO A 104 -10.95 9.46 -18.08
C PRO A 104 -10.40 10.33 -16.94
N LYS A 105 -9.40 11.14 -17.25
CA LYS A 105 -8.82 12.11 -16.32
C LYS A 105 -9.83 13.23 -16.03
N ILE A 106 -9.88 13.69 -14.79
CA ILE A 106 -10.75 14.78 -14.33
C ILE A 106 -9.85 15.92 -13.88
N PRO A 107 -10.15 17.19 -14.20
CA PRO A 107 -9.47 18.33 -13.60
C PRO A 107 -9.59 18.28 -12.08
N MET A 108 -8.48 18.54 -11.38
CA MET A 108 -8.46 18.43 -9.91
C MET A 108 -9.41 19.40 -9.24
N PHE A 109 -9.61 20.58 -9.84
CA PHE A 109 -10.57 21.58 -9.37
C PHE A 109 -12.00 21.02 -9.30
N TRP A 110 -12.47 20.33 -10.34
CA TRP A 110 -13.79 19.68 -10.35
C TRP A 110 -13.90 18.59 -9.27
N PHE A 111 -12.82 17.83 -9.10
CA PHE A 111 -12.78 16.79 -8.10
C PHE A 111 -12.94 17.37 -6.68
N LEU A 112 -12.24 18.46 -6.36
CA LEU A 112 -12.32 19.13 -5.07
C LEU A 112 -13.70 19.78 -4.83
N LEU A 113 -14.30 20.41 -5.86
CA LEU A 113 -15.69 20.89 -5.79
C LEU A 113 -16.66 19.73 -5.51
N ALA A 114 -16.51 18.59 -6.21
CA ALA A 114 -17.34 17.41 -6.01
C ALA A 114 -17.21 16.81 -4.60
N MET A 115 -16.06 16.99 -3.94
CA MET A 115 -15.84 16.63 -2.52
C MET A 115 -16.52 17.60 -1.54
N GLY A 116 -17.12 18.68 -2.02
CA GLY A 116 -17.89 19.63 -1.20
C GLY A 116 -17.11 20.87 -0.74
N PHE A 117 -15.97 21.18 -1.35
CA PHE A 117 -15.29 22.45 -1.08
C PHE A 117 -15.93 23.61 -1.82
N SER A 118 -15.89 24.80 -1.18
CA SER A 118 -16.22 26.04 -1.85
C SER A 118 -15.07 26.52 -2.73
N GLU A 119 -15.40 27.15 -3.83
CA GLU A 119 -14.45 27.78 -4.75
C GLU A 119 -13.40 28.62 -4.03
N LYS A 120 -13.83 29.52 -3.11
CA LYS A 120 -12.94 30.40 -2.35
C LYS A 120 -11.87 29.61 -1.56
N LYS A 121 -12.25 28.48 -0.97
CA LYS A 121 -11.33 27.66 -0.19
C LYS A 121 -10.31 26.94 -1.08
N ILE A 122 -10.71 26.50 -2.27
CA ILE A 122 -9.80 25.86 -3.22
C ILE A 122 -8.80 26.88 -3.75
N LEU A 123 -9.26 28.08 -4.11
CA LEU A 123 -8.42 29.15 -4.65
C LEU A 123 -7.45 29.75 -3.63
N SER A 124 -7.74 29.59 -2.33
CA SER A 124 -6.84 30.07 -1.27
C SER A 124 -5.56 29.27 -1.17
N PHE A 125 -5.49 28.07 -1.74
CA PHE A 125 -4.29 27.22 -1.70
C PHE A 125 -3.30 27.58 -2.81
N ASP A 126 -3.56 27.18 -4.06
CA ASP A 126 -2.69 27.56 -5.19
C ASP A 126 -3.50 27.59 -6.49
N SER A 127 -3.97 28.79 -6.85
CA SER A 127 -4.89 28.98 -7.98
C SER A 127 -4.27 28.66 -9.34
N GLY A 128 -2.94 28.84 -9.49
CA GLY A 128 -2.27 28.69 -10.78
C GLY A 128 -2.28 27.27 -11.31
N TYR A 129 -1.97 26.30 -10.46
CA TYR A 129 -1.90 24.87 -10.84
C TYR A 129 -3.26 24.19 -10.97
N LEU A 130 -4.28 24.69 -10.27
CA LEU A 130 -5.60 24.08 -10.25
C LEU A 130 -6.51 24.56 -11.39
N ILE A 131 -6.29 25.76 -11.93
CA ILE A 131 -7.16 26.39 -12.91
C ILE A 131 -6.58 26.39 -14.32
N GLY A 132 -5.28 26.17 -14.47
CA GLY A 132 -4.57 26.31 -15.76
C GLY A 132 -5.18 25.57 -16.94
N ASN A 133 -5.89 24.46 -16.71
CA ASN A 133 -6.54 23.65 -17.75
C ASN A 133 -8.04 23.94 -17.93
N LEU A 134 -8.59 24.95 -17.27
CA LEU A 134 -10.00 25.30 -17.36
C LEU A 134 -10.22 26.50 -18.29
N THR A 135 -11.30 26.45 -19.07
CA THR A 135 -11.72 27.58 -19.89
C THR A 135 -12.42 28.61 -18.99
N THR A 136 -11.78 29.75 -18.77
CA THR A 136 -12.29 30.84 -17.95
C THR A 136 -12.63 32.07 -18.80
N THR A 137 -13.70 32.74 -18.46
CA THR A 137 -14.05 34.03 -19.08
C THR A 137 -13.11 35.16 -18.58
N PRO A 138 -12.94 36.27 -19.35
CA PRO A 138 -12.09 37.38 -18.94
C PRO A 138 -12.47 38.01 -17.59
N LEU A 139 -13.76 37.97 -17.21
CA LEU A 139 -14.28 38.47 -15.92
C LEU A 139 -13.84 37.52 -14.78
N GLU A 140 -13.98 36.21 -14.96
CA GLU A 140 -13.57 35.22 -13.98
C GLU A 140 -12.06 35.27 -13.71
N LYS A 141 -11.24 35.52 -14.74
CA LYS A 141 -9.77 35.70 -14.57
C LYS A 141 -9.45 36.91 -13.66
N LYS A 142 -10.22 38.00 -13.72
CA LYS A 142 -10.04 39.17 -12.83
C LYS A 142 -10.43 38.87 -11.38
N GLU A 143 -11.52 38.12 -11.16
CA GLU A 143 -11.99 37.73 -9.82
C GLU A 143 -10.99 36.77 -9.15
N ILE A 144 -10.48 35.77 -9.89
CA ILE A 144 -9.48 34.81 -9.42
C ILE A 144 -8.20 35.53 -8.98
N LYS A 145 -7.71 36.49 -9.78
CA LYS A 145 -6.53 37.31 -9.43
C LYS A 145 -6.73 38.12 -8.16
N LYS A 146 -7.92 38.67 -7.92
CA LYS A 146 -8.25 39.44 -6.70
C LYS A 146 -8.28 38.55 -5.45
N ILE A 147 -8.70 37.29 -5.56
CA ILE A 147 -8.74 36.35 -4.44
C ILE A 147 -7.31 35.87 -4.10
N GLY A 148 -6.49 35.59 -5.10
CA GLY A 148 -5.08 35.16 -4.91
C GLY A 148 -4.18 36.25 -4.31
N SER A 149 -4.37 37.51 -4.68
CA SER A 149 -3.56 38.64 -4.18
C SER A 149 -3.86 39.04 -2.73
N LYS A 150 -5.06 38.78 -2.22
CA LYS A 150 -5.39 39.03 -0.80
C LYS A 150 -4.72 38.08 0.18
N ASN A 151 -4.37 36.87 -0.26
CA ASN A 151 -3.73 35.84 0.60
C ASN A 151 -2.21 35.96 0.64
N SER A 152 -1.56 36.48 -0.41
CA SER A 152 -0.13 36.77 -0.38
C SER A 152 0.26 37.86 0.60
N GLN A 153 -0.64 38.85 0.84
CA GLN A 153 -0.40 39.92 1.81
C GLN A 153 -0.60 39.53 3.28
N LEU A 154 -1.31 38.44 3.56
CA LEU A 154 -1.47 37.90 4.93
C LEU A 154 -0.29 37.06 5.39
N ASN A 155 0.41 36.40 4.48
CA ASN A 155 1.58 35.57 4.81
C ASN A 155 2.88 36.40 4.95
N ASP A 156 2.94 37.64 4.42
CA ASP A 156 4.13 38.49 4.53
C ASP A 156 4.16 39.35 5.81
N LYS A 157 3.06 39.45 6.56
CA LYS A 157 3.00 40.24 7.81
C LYS A 157 3.62 39.54 9.03
N THR A 158 3.99 38.31 8.94
CA THR A 158 4.62 37.54 10.06
C THR A 158 6.13 37.36 9.93
N LYS A 159 6.80 37.96 8.91
CA LYS A 159 8.26 37.83 8.70
C LYS A 159 9.05 39.11 8.56
N ASN A 160 8.54 40.26 8.92
CA ASN A 160 9.32 41.52 8.90
C ASN A 160 9.33 42.22 10.24
N SER A 161 10.11 41.72 11.18
CA SER A 161 10.83 42.52 12.16
C SER A 161 12.29 42.06 12.15
N ASN A 162 13.11 42.69 11.37
CA ASN A 162 14.53 42.99 11.49
C ASN A 162 15.22 43.02 10.13
N MET A 163 15.49 44.15 9.69
CA MET A 163 16.69 44.71 9.08
C MET A 163 16.35 45.77 8.04
N LYS A 164 16.43 47.01 8.49
CA LYS A 164 16.70 48.17 7.63
C LYS A 164 18.18 48.18 7.29
N ASP A 165 18.51 48.38 6.06
CA ASP A 165 19.36 49.39 5.49
C ASP A 165 20.11 48.93 4.23
N LYS A 166 20.04 49.84 3.25
CA LYS A 166 21.01 50.23 2.23
C LYS A 166 20.89 49.72 0.81
N LYS A 167 20.54 50.70 0.07
CA LYS A 167 21.10 51.25 -1.19
C LYS A 167 20.46 50.87 -2.51
N LYS A 168 19.87 51.94 -3.04
CA LYS A 168 19.54 52.19 -4.45
C LYS A 168 20.75 51.97 -5.36
N ASN A 169 20.55 51.23 -6.45
CA ASN A 169 21.20 51.59 -7.70
C ASN A 169 20.24 51.30 -8.88
N LYS A 170 19.97 52.35 -9.60
CA LYS A 170 19.36 52.36 -10.92
C LYS A 170 20.33 51.80 -11.93
N HIS A 171 19.90 50.88 -12.80
CA HIS A 171 20.39 50.89 -14.18
C HIS A 171 19.31 50.50 -15.16
N ASN A 172 19.31 51.27 -16.23
CA ASN A 172 18.35 51.36 -17.33
C ASN A 172 18.29 50.10 -18.21
N SER A 173 17.04 49.92 -18.67
CA SER A 173 16.63 49.65 -20.05
C SER A 173 17.50 48.75 -20.97
N ASN A 174 16.91 47.66 -21.41
CA ASN A 174 16.92 47.37 -22.85
C ASN A 174 15.59 46.69 -23.26
N LYS A 175 14.81 47.44 -24.01
CA LYS A 175 13.66 46.96 -24.79
C LYS A 175 14.19 46.04 -25.89
N THR A 176 14.04 44.74 -25.75
CA THR A 176 14.20 43.83 -26.87
C THR A 176 12.84 43.59 -27.49
N ILE A 177 12.69 44.09 -28.69
CA ILE A 177 11.56 43.89 -29.59
C ILE A 177 11.52 42.39 -29.96
N ILE A 178 10.60 41.65 -29.42
CA ILE A 178 10.32 40.27 -29.87
C ILE A 178 9.41 40.36 -31.08
N ARG A 179 9.98 40.09 -32.25
CA ARG A 179 9.26 39.89 -33.51
C ARG A 179 8.25 38.76 -33.34
N LYS A 180 7.00 39.04 -33.65
CA LYS A 180 5.94 38.08 -33.87
C LYS A 180 6.29 37.20 -35.07
N ASN A 181 6.84 36.03 -34.86
CA ASN A 181 6.81 34.98 -35.85
C ASN A 181 5.54 34.17 -35.59
N SER A 182 4.57 34.35 -36.46
CA SER A 182 3.41 33.49 -36.58
C SER A 182 3.87 32.10 -37.03
N LEU A 183 4.04 31.19 -36.11
CA LEU A 183 4.12 29.78 -36.41
C LEU A 183 2.70 29.32 -36.77
N GLU A 184 2.50 29.01 -38.02
CA GLU A 184 1.37 28.22 -38.51
C GLU A 184 1.39 26.89 -37.78
N ILE A 185 0.52 26.74 -36.79
CA ILE A 185 0.33 25.49 -36.09
C ILE A 185 -0.47 24.58 -37.02
N ASP A 186 0.16 23.51 -37.43
CA ASP A 186 -0.45 22.41 -38.17
C ASP A 186 -1.82 22.01 -37.59
N LYS A 187 -2.88 22.30 -38.35
CA LYS A 187 -4.27 22.05 -37.98
C LYS A 187 -4.64 20.56 -37.91
N ASN A 188 -3.70 19.63 -38.11
CA ASN A 188 -3.99 18.19 -38.22
C ASN A 188 -3.58 17.32 -37.05
N LYS A 189 -2.99 17.87 -35.97
CA LYS A 189 -2.76 17.13 -34.70
C LYS A 189 -3.64 17.67 -33.57
N LYS A 190 -4.97 17.67 -33.77
CA LYS A 190 -5.90 17.77 -32.65
C LYS A 190 -5.79 16.47 -31.84
N SER A 191 -5.03 16.48 -30.78
CA SER A 191 -4.96 15.39 -29.80
C SER A 191 -6.37 15.02 -29.31
N LEU A 192 -6.61 13.76 -29.03
CA LEU A 192 -7.88 13.26 -28.48
C LEU A 192 -8.39 14.05 -27.25
N LEU A 193 -7.50 14.76 -26.54
CA LEU A 193 -7.81 15.68 -25.44
C LEU A 193 -8.58 16.94 -25.87
N SER A 194 -8.53 17.37 -27.14
CA SER A 194 -9.26 18.55 -27.63
C SER A 194 -10.77 18.34 -27.81
N ARG A 195 -11.28 17.12 -27.59
CA ARG A 195 -12.71 16.82 -27.71
C ARG A 195 -13.53 17.23 -26.49
N TYR A 196 -12.90 17.49 -25.34
CA TYR A 196 -13.61 17.87 -24.12
C TYR A 196 -13.23 19.29 -23.72
N SER A 197 -14.21 20.17 -23.71
CA SER A 197 -14.08 21.47 -23.06
C SER A 197 -14.22 21.29 -21.56
N TYR A 198 -13.28 21.81 -20.77
CA TYR A 198 -13.31 21.80 -19.31
C TYR A 198 -13.71 23.19 -18.80
N PRO A 199 -15.03 23.50 -18.65
CA PRO A 199 -15.48 24.79 -18.20
C PRO A 199 -15.09 25.04 -16.73
N TYR A 200 -14.94 26.31 -16.39
CA TYR A 200 -14.79 26.72 -15.01
C TYR A 200 -16.13 26.61 -14.28
N LEU A 201 -16.15 25.89 -13.15
CA LEU A 201 -17.35 25.62 -12.36
C LEU A 201 -17.25 26.33 -11.01
N LYS A 202 -18.39 26.80 -10.49
CA LYS A 202 -18.45 27.50 -9.21
C LYS A 202 -19.07 26.68 -8.09
N THR A 203 -19.94 25.73 -8.44
CA THR A 203 -20.76 24.99 -7.47
C THR A 203 -20.53 23.48 -7.52
N PRO A 204 -20.67 22.76 -6.38
CA PRO A 204 -20.58 21.31 -6.35
C PRO A 204 -21.59 20.58 -7.25
N PRO A 205 -22.88 21.02 -7.38
CA PRO A 205 -23.83 20.37 -8.28
C PRO A 205 -23.40 20.38 -9.75
N GLU A 206 -22.83 21.49 -10.22
CA GLU A 206 -22.28 21.59 -11.57
C GLU A 206 -21.14 20.60 -11.77
N ALA A 207 -20.24 20.47 -10.78
CA ALA A 207 -19.16 19.51 -10.84
C ALA A 207 -19.67 18.07 -10.93
N TRP A 208 -20.69 17.69 -10.16
CA TRP A 208 -21.30 16.36 -10.25
C TRP A 208 -21.96 16.11 -11.60
N GLU A 209 -22.62 17.10 -12.18
CA GLU A 209 -23.24 17.01 -13.51
C GLU A 209 -22.18 16.76 -14.60
N HIS A 210 -21.14 17.60 -14.65
CA HIS A 210 -20.07 17.44 -15.65
C HIS A 210 -19.27 16.16 -15.50
N ILE A 211 -19.00 15.72 -14.27
CA ILE A 211 -18.35 14.43 -14.00
C ILE A 211 -19.24 13.27 -14.48
N ALA A 212 -20.57 13.37 -14.24
CA ALA A 212 -21.51 12.35 -14.71
C ALA A 212 -21.58 12.31 -16.24
N GLN A 213 -21.60 13.45 -16.91
CA GLN A 213 -21.57 13.54 -18.38
C GLN A 213 -20.28 12.96 -18.99
N LEU A 214 -19.14 13.19 -18.32
CA LEU A 214 -17.83 12.67 -18.76
C LEU A 214 -17.76 11.14 -18.65
N PHE A 215 -18.36 10.55 -17.61
CA PHE A 215 -18.29 9.11 -17.38
C PHE A 215 -19.42 8.32 -18.01
N PHE A 216 -20.56 8.95 -18.23
CA PHE A 216 -21.77 8.32 -18.80
C PHE A 216 -22.27 9.11 -20.02
N PRO A 217 -21.52 9.11 -21.14
CA PRO A 217 -21.96 9.77 -22.36
C PRO A 217 -23.30 9.13 -22.84
N GLN A 218 -24.21 9.98 -23.31
CA GLN A 218 -25.61 9.64 -23.60
C GLN A 218 -25.82 8.49 -24.62
N ASN A 219 -24.78 8.02 -25.30
CA ASN A 219 -24.87 7.05 -26.39
C ASN A 219 -24.54 5.59 -25.99
N THR A 220 -24.44 5.25 -24.72
CA THR A 220 -24.25 3.86 -24.29
C THR A 220 -25.53 3.31 -23.61
N PRO A 221 -26.39 2.59 -24.35
CA PRO A 221 -27.70 2.13 -23.81
C PRO A 221 -27.61 1.07 -22.72
N GLY A 222 -26.45 0.54 -22.39
CA GLY A 222 -26.28 -0.56 -21.44
C GLY A 222 -25.97 -0.17 -19.98
N ILE A 223 -25.38 1.00 -19.71
CA ILE A 223 -24.89 1.35 -18.37
C ILE A 223 -25.94 2.17 -17.58
N ALA A 224 -26.74 2.99 -18.24
CA ALA A 224 -27.84 3.71 -17.62
C ALA A 224 -28.89 2.77 -17.04
N ALA A 225 -29.14 1.63 -17.69
CA ALA A 225 -30.11 0.62 -17.26
C ALA A 225 -29.70 -0.15 -15.99
N SER A 226 -28.41 -0.29 -15.69
CA SER A 226 -27.95 -0.97 -14.47
C SER A 226 -28.08 -0.13 -13.20
N PHE A 227 -28.14 1.19 -13.32
CA PHE A 227 -28.35 2.13 -12.20
C PHE A 227 -29.82 2.53 -12.01
N SER A 228 -30.68 2.30 -13.01
CA SER A 228 -32.13 2.60 -12.95
C SER A 228 -32.96 1.54 -12.22
N LYS A 229 -32.36 0.46 -11.73
CA LYS A 229 -33.05 -0.59 -10.94
C LYS A 229 -33.22 -0.26 -9.45
N VAL A 230 -33.30 1.01 -9.09
CA VAL A 230 -33.82 1.40 -7.76
C VAL A 230 -35.28 1.78 -7.95
N PRO A 231 -36.27 1.09 -7.32
CA PRO A 231 -37.66 1.43 -7.44
C PRO A 231 -37.88 2.87 -6.94
N LEU A 232 -38.34 3.74 -7.81
CA LEU A 232 -38.97 5.01 -7.42
C LEU A 232 -40.26 4.67 -6.68
N PRO A 233 -40.64 5.38 -5.61
CA PRO A 233 -41.93 5.20 -4.98
C PRO A 233 -43.03 5.43 -6.03
N SER A 234 -43.92 4.45 -6.18
CA SER A 234 -45.01 4.44 -7.11
C SER A 234 -46.02 5.57 -6.81
N GLY A 235 -45.85 6.67 -7.52
CA GLY A 235 -46.88 7.70 -7.66
C GLY A 235 -47.53 7.57 -9.03
N SER A 236 -48.82 7.39 -9.02
CA SER A 236 -49.76 7.14 -10.12
C SER A 236 -49.43 7.89 -11.42
N ALA A 237 -49.24 7.12 -12.50
CA ALA A 237 -49.13 7.66 -13.85
C ALA A 237 -50.50 8.11 -14.38
N LYS A 238 -50.76 9.42 -14.36
CA LYS A 238 -51.78 10.04 -15.20
C LYS A 238 -51.12 10.57 -16.49
N LYS A 239 -51.54 10.00 -17.62
CA LYS A 239 -51.20 10.50 -18.97
C LYS A 239 -51.78 11.92 -19.14
N ALA A 240 -50.91 12.94 -19.20
CA ALA A 240 -51.29 14.29 -19.62
C ALA A 240 -50.68 14.59 -20.98
N ARG A 241 -51.54 15.06 -21.90
CA ARG A 241 -51.18 15.52 -23.25
C ARG A 241 -50.24 16.75 -23.17
N ALA A 242 -49.15 16.71 -23.91
CA ALA A 242 -48.10 17.71 -23.94
C ALA A 242 -48.55 19.02 -24.60
N SER A 243 -48.35 20.14 -23.92
CA SER A 243 -48.35 21.49 -24.48
C SER A 243 -46.88 21.96 -24.63
N LYS A 244 -46.64 22.81 -25.67
CA LYS A 244 -45.31 23.22 -26.15
C LYS A 244 -44.44 24.06 -25.20
N ASN A 245 -44.85 24.30 -23.96
CA ASN A 245 -44.10 25.11 -22.98
C ASN A 245 -43.18 24.29 -22.05
N ASN A 246 -42.97 22.97 -22.35
CA ASN A 246 -42.25 22.06 -21.46
C ASN A 246 -40.77 21.81 -21.84
N VAL A 247 -40.18 22.52 -22.81
CA VAL A 247 -38.81 22.23 -23.26
C VAL A 247 -37.76 22.70 -22.23
N GLU A 248 -37.98 23.82 -21.58
CA GLU A 248 -37.05 24.35 -20.56
C GLU A 248 -37.14 23.60 -19.22
N ASN A 249 -38.32 23.14 -18.81
CA ASN A 249 -38.50 22.37 -17.58
C ASN A 249 -37.91 20.95 -17.74
N ASN A 250 -38.07 20.34 -18.89
CA ASN A 250 -37.43 19.02 -19.21
C ASN A 250 -35.91 19.06 -19.23
N SER A 251 -35.31 20.22 -19.60
CA SER A 251 -33.86 20.40 -19.56
C SER A 251 -33.34 20.56 -18.13
N LYS A 252 -34.06 21.28 -17.27
CA LYS A 252 -33.71 21.42 -15.82
C LYS A 252 -33.90 20.11 -15.04
N GLU A 253 -34.96 19.35 -15.30
CA GLU A 253 -35.18 18.04 -14.69
C GLU A 253 -34.12 17.02 -15.13
N LYS A 254 -33.72 17.02 -16.40
CA LYS A 254 -32.62 16.17 -16.89
C LYS A 254 -31.29 16.53 -16.24
N LYS A 255 -30.97 17.83 -16.09
CA LYS A 255 -29.77 18.31 -15.41
C LYS A 255 -29.74 17.89 -13.94
N ASN A 256 -30.84 18.07 -13.21
CA ASN A 256 -30.96 17.62 -11.82
C ASN A 256 -30.77 16.12 -11.67
N ASN A 257 -31.23 15.31 -12.62
CA ASN A 257 -31.00 13.86 -12.63
C ASN A 257 -29.53 13.50 -12.82
N PHE A 258 -28.80 14.18 -13.71
CA PHE A 258 -27.36 13.93 -13.90
C PHE A 258 -26.53 14.34 -12.67
N ALA A 259 -26.82 15.47 -12.05
CA ALA A 259 -26.17 15.90 -10.82
C ALA A 259 -26.37 14.89 -9.67
N LEU A 260 -27.61 14.34 -9.52
CA LEU A 260 -27.89 13.31 -8.53
C LEU A 260 -27.15 12.00 -8.80
N ILE A 261 -27.06 11.57 -10.07
CA ILE A 261 -26.28 10.39 -10.47
C ILE A 261 -24.80 10.60 -10.16
N GLY A 262 -24.24 11.74 -10.52
CA GLY A 262 -22.85 12.08 -10.26
C GLY A 262 -22.53 12.12 -8.77
N ARG A 263 -23.39 12.75 -7.96
CA ARG A 263 -23.27 12.78 -6.50
C ARG A 263 -23.29 11.38 -5.90
N LYS A 264 -24.25 10.53 -6.30
CA LYS A 264 -24.37 9.14 -5.81
C LYS A 264 -23.16 8.31 -6.20
N TRP A 265 -22.67 8.45 -7.44
CA TRP A 265 -21.48 7.76 -7.92
C TRP A 265 -20.25 8.14 -7.10
N PHE A 266 -20.03 9.45 -6.91
CA PHE A 266 -18.89 10.00 -6.19
C PHE A 266 -18.90 9.58 -4.72
N TYR A 267 -20.04 9.72 -4.04
CA TYR A 267 -20.23 9.30 -2.66
C TYR A 267 -19.95 7.81 -2.47
N ASN A 268 -20.53 6.96 -3.31
CA ASN A 268 -20.35 5.50 -3.21
C ASN A 268 -18.90 5.08 -3.46
N ARG A 269 -18.13 5.88 -4.19
CA ARG A 269 -16.77 5.50 -4.57
C ARG A 269 -15.70 5.92 -3.57
N PHE A 270 -15.88 7.02 -2.86
CA PHE A 270 -14.86 7.61 -1.99
C PHE A 270 -15.30 7.87 -0.56
N MET A 271 -16.59 8.12 -0.32
CA MET A 271 -17.11 8.54 0.98
C MET A 271 -17.89 7.44 1.71
N ASN A 272 -18.34 6.41 1.01
CA ASN A 272 -19.13 5.33 1.59
C ASN A 272 -18.19 4.34 2.31
N PRO A 273 -18.29 4.16 3.66
CA PRO A 273 -17.41 3.25 4.42
C PRO A 273 -17.50 1.79 3.99
N ARG A 274 -18.62 1.38 3.37
CA ARG A 274 -18.77 0.00 2.84
C ARG A 274 -17.96 -0.25 1.57
N ALA A 275 -17.71 0.80 0.77
CA ALA A 275 -17.07 0.70 -0.53
C ALA A 275 -15.62 1.19 -0.52
N TYR A 276 -15.29 2.17 0.32
CA TYR A 276 -13.96 2.76 0.43
C TYR A 276 -13.49 2.78 1.87
N ASP A 277 -12.28 2.27 2.11
CA ASP A 277 -11.66 2.23 3.42
C ASP A 277 -10.14 2.33 3.30
N LEU A 278 -9.55 3.32 3.93
CA LEU A 278 -8.10 3.46 4.06
C LEU A 278 -7.51 2.45 5.06
N GLY A 279 -8.35 1.94 5.99
CA GLY A 279 -7.89 1.18 7.13
C GLY A 279 -7.20 2.04 8.19
N LYS A 280 -6.97 1.49 9.38
CA LYS A 280 -6.29 2.19 10.48
C LYS A 280 -4.87 2.64 10.09
N GLN A 281 -4.12 1.75 9.46
CA GLN A 281 -2.75 2.03 9.01
C GLN A 281 -2.71 3.11 7.91
N GLY A 282 -3.59 3.01 6.90
CA GLY A 282 -3.66 4.01 5.83
C GLY A 282 -4.00 5.39 6.38
N ARG A 283 -4.99 5.48 7.29
CA ARG A 283 -5.36 6.75 7.93
C ARG A 283 -4.21 7.32 8.76
N TRP A 284 -3.51 6.47 9.51
CA TRP A 284 -2.32 6.90 10.26
C TRP A 284 -1.22 7.45 9.34
N SER A 285 -0.93 6.75 8.24
CA SER A 285 0.05 7.18 7.23
C SER A 285 -0.33 8.52 6.59
N PHE A 286 -1.61 8.71 6.22
CA PHE A 286 -2.12 9.98 5.68
C PHE A 286 -1.98 11.12 6.68
N ASN A 287 -2.47 10.92 7.91
CA ASN A 287 -2.43 11.94 8.95
C ASN A 287 -1.00 12.40 9.25
N ARG A 288 -0.09 11.45 9.34
CA ARG A 288 1.32 11.74 9.62
C ARG A 288 2.00 12.50 8.48
N LYS A 289 1.79 12.07 7.23
CA LYS A 289 2.45 12.66 6.07
C LYS A 289 1.90 14.03 5.71
N LEU A 290 0.59 14.21 5.82
CA LEU A 290 -0.11 15.46 5.51
C LEU A 290 -0.30 16.36 6.73
N SER A 291 0.22 15.96 7.92
CA SER A 291 0.04 16.68 9.19
C SER A 291 -1.43 16.93 9.52
N LEU A 292 -2.28 15.94 9.28
CA LEU A 292 -3.72 15.96 9.55
C LEU A 292 -4.05 15.19 10.81
N ASN A 293 -5.18 15.53 11.44
CA ASN A 293 -5.73 14.78 12.58
C ASN A 293 -7.18 14.37 12.30
N ILE A 294 -7.36 13.47 11.33
CA ILE A 294 -8.68 12.98 10.91
C ILE A 294 -8.84 11.54 11.41
N LYS A 295 -9.99 11.23 12.02
CA LYS A 295 -10.31 9.89 12.53
C LYS A 295 -11.03 9.00 11.51
N ASN A 296 -11.72 9.60 10.54
CA ASN A 296 -12.49 8.86 9.53
C ASN A 296 -11.58 8.06 8.62
N THR A 297 -11.92 6.80 8.36
CA THR A 297 -11.15 5.91 7.45
C THR A 297 -11.53 6.08 5.97
N THR A 298 -12.57 6.84 5.67
CA THR A 298 -12.94 7.21 4.30
C THR A 298 -12.13 8.41 3.80
N LEU A 299 -12.01 8.55 2.48
CA LEU A 299 -11.34 9.69 1.88
C LEU A 299 -12.13 10.97 2.14
N THR A 300 -11.47 11.98 2.69
CA THR A 300 -12.06 13.31 2.90
C THR A 300 -11.52 14.31 1.89
N GLY A 301 -12.27 15.37 1.66
CA GLY A 301 -11.81 16.45 0.77
C GLY A 301 -10.49 17.08 1.26
N LEU A 302 -10.31 17.21 2.58
CA LEU A 302 -9.07 17.73 3.16
C LEU A 302 -7.87 16.86 2.79
N ASP A 303 -8.00 15.52 2.83
CA ASP A 303 -6.93 14.61 2.42
C ASP A 303 -6.46 14.92 1.01
N VAL A 304 -7.41 15.09 0.09
CA VAL A 304 -7.12 15.33 -1.32
C VAL A 304 -6.51 16.72 -1.54
N LEU A 305 -7.02 17.73 -0.83
CA LEU A 305 -6.51 19.10 -0.93
C LEU A 305 -5.06 19.20 -0.45
N TYR A 306 -4.77 18.68 0.74
CA TYR A 306 -3.40 18.66 1.28
C TYR A 306 -2.46 17.73 0.48
N ALA A 307 -2.99 16.64 -0.08
CA ALA A 307 -2.23 15.80 -0.99
C ALA A 307 -1.81 16.55 -2.25
N THR A 308 -2.69 17.40 -2.78
CA THR A 308 -2.39 18.24 -3.95
C THR A 308 -1.36 19.31 -3.62
N ASP A 309 -1.48 19.97 -2.48
CA ASP A 309 -0.51 20.97 -2.00
C ASP A 309 0.88 20.34 -1.78
N TYR A 310 0.91 19.15 -1.17
CA TYR A 310 2.16 18.41 -1.00
C TYR A 310 2.80 18.04 -2.35
N LEU A 311 2.01 17.62 -3.36
CA LEU A 311 2.50 17.34 -4.70
C LEU A 311 3.15 18.57 -5.35
N ILE A 312 2.53 19.75 -5.20
CA ILE A 312 3.10 21.02 -5.67
C ILE A 312 4.44 21.33 -4.97
N LYS A 313 4.53 21.04 -3.66
CA LYS A 313 5.77 21.21 -2.90
C LYS A 313 6.87 20.23 -3.33
N VAL A 314 6.51 19.01 -3.72
CA VAL A 314 7.45 18.03 -4.31
C VAL A 314 7.96 18.51 -5.67
N GLU A 315 7.09 19.06 -6.51
CA GLU A 315 7.51 19.63 -7.80
C GLU A 315 8.45 20.83 -7.62
N LYS A 316 8.19 21.67 -6.62
CA LYS A 316 9.07 22.81 -6.25
C LYS A 316 10.38 22.38 -5.56
N GLY A 317 10.59 21.07 -5.33
CA GLY A 317 11.80 20.54 -4.69
C GLY A 317 11.88 20.72 -3.17
N VAL A 318 10.79 21.15 -2.51
CA VAL A 318 10.74 21.31 -1.05
C VAL A 318 10.74 19.95 -0.35
N TYR A 319 10.07 18.97 -0.94
CA TYR A 319 9.99 17.61 -0.43
C TYR A 319 10.57 16.62 -1.45
N LYS A 320 11.16 15.53 -0.93
CA LYS A 320 11.68 14.44 -1.76
C LYS A 320 10.56 13.50 -2.19
N THR A 321 10.78 12.80 -3.30
CA THR A 321 9.92 11.68 -3.72
C THR A 321 10.06 10.51 -2.77
N ASP A 322 9.01 9.67 -2.69
CA ASP A 322 9.02 8.50 -1.82
C ASP A 322 9.68 7.30 -2.51
N ASP A 323 10.44 6.56 -1.74
CA ASP A 323 10.90 5.25 -2.15
C ASP A 323 9.79 4.21 -1.88
N ILE A 324 9.28 3.60 -2.96
CA ILE A 324 8.21 2.59 -2.91
C ILE A 324 8.70 1.20 -2.52
N ASP A 325 9.98 0.92 -2.68
CA ASP A 325 10.56 -0.39 -2.38
C ASP A 325 11.04 -0.51 -0.92
N HIS A 326 11.11 0.61 -0.23
CA HIS A 326 11.41 0.65 1.20
C HIS A 326 10.33 -0.06 2.04
N LEU A 327 10.74 -0.89 3.02
CA LEU A 327 9.81 -1.70 3.84
C LEU A 327 8.91 -0.88 4.78
N LYS A 328 9.12 0.42 4.95
CA LYS A 328 8.13 1.30 5.59
C LYS A 328 6.88 1.49 4.74
N ASN A 329 7.03 1.36 3.42
CA ASN A 329 5.99 1.56 2.40
C ASN A 329 5.39 0.23 1.91
N ARG A 330 5.98 -0.89 2.29
CA ARG A 330 5.50 -2.24 1.97
C ARG A 330 5.10 -2.96 3.25
N ARG A 331 3.98 -3.66 3.20
CA ARG A 331 3.50 -4.47 4.30
C ARG A 331 3.22 -5.91 3.87
N VAL A 332 3.11 -6.78 4.83
CA VAL A 332 2.79 -8.20 4.64
C VAL A 332 1.33 -8.44 4.97
N ARG A 333 0.60 -9.07 4.07
CA ARG A 333 -0.71 -9.69 4.34
C ARG A 333 -0.48 -11.12 4.80
N THR A 334 -0.85 -11.42 6.03
CA THR A 334 -0.80 -12.77 6.59
C THR A 334 -2.01 -13.61 6.18
N ALA A 335 -1.95 -14.92 6.43
CA ALA A 335 -3.05 -15.84 6.15
C ALA A 335 -4.37 -15.39 6.78
N GLY A 336 -4.35 -14.88 8.02
CA GLY A 336 -5.55 -14.39 8.71
C GLY A 336 -6.24 -13.24 7.97
N GLU A 337 -5.48 -12.25 7.49
CA GLU A 337 -6.02 -11.14 6.71
C GLU A 337 -6.58 -11.61 5.36
N LEU A 338 -5.87 -12.51 4.66
CA LEU A 338 -6.33 -13.07 3.39
C LEU A 338 -7.65 -13.83 3.55
N ILE A 339 -7.79 -14.64 4.58
CA ILE A 339 -9.02 -15.36 4.89
C ILE A 339 -10.14 -14.38 5.27
N SER A 340 -9.86 -13.35 6.07
CA SER A 340 -10.87 -12.37 6.48
C SER A 340 -11.46 -11.63 5.29
N ILE A 341 -10.65 -11.33 4.27
CA ILE A 341 -11.13 -10.74 3.01
C ILE A 341 -12.11 -11.70 2.31
N GLN A 342 -11.80 -13.00 2.28
CA GLN A 342 -12.68 -13.99 1.65
C GLN A 342 -13.98 -14.21 2.43
N ILE A 343 -13.91 -14.18 3.74
CA ILE A 343 -15.11 -14.17 4.60
C ILE A 343 -16.01 -12.97 4.25
N GLY A 344 -15.42 -11.77 4.13
CA GLY A 344 -16.14 -10.58 3.71
C GLY A 344 -16.84 -10.74 2.35
N ILE A 345 -16.14 -11.29 1.35
CA ILE A 345 -16.70 -11.57 0.02
C ILE A 345 -17.85 -12.60 0.13
N GLY A 346 -17.65 -13.66 0.92
CA GLY A 346 -18.65 -14.68 1.17
C GLY A 346 -19.93 -14.12 1.81
N LEU A 347 -19.79 -13.23 2.79
CA LEU A 347 -20.91 -12.56 3.45
C LEU A 347 -21.68 -11.64 2.48
N VAL A 348 -20.98 -10.90 1.60
CA VAL A 348 -21.62 -10.08 0.57
C VAL A 348 -22.40 -10.95 -0.44
N ARG A 349 -21.83 -12.10 -0.86
CA ARG A 349 -22.53 -13.06 -1.73
C ARG A 349 -23.77 -13.64 -1.03
N LEU A 350 -23.67 -13.92 0.26
CA LEU A 350 -24.79 -14.40 1.08
C LEU A 350 -25.88 -13.33 1.21
N GLU A 351 -25.52 -12.08 1.53
CA GLU A 351 -26.47 -10.95 1.60
C GLU A 351 -27.24 -10.77 0.29
N LYS A 352 -26.52 -10.84 -0.84
CA LYS A 352 -27.14 -10.77 -2.17
C LYS A 352 -28.12 -11.93 -2.40
N SER A 353 -27.75 -13.16 -2.05
CA SER A 353 -28.59 -14.34 -2.18
C SER A 353 -29.86 -14.24 -1.32
N ILE A 354 -29.77 -13.70 -0.11
CA ILE A 354 -30.92 -13.47 0.77
C ILE A 354 -31.88 -12.44 0.17
N ARG A 355 -31.34 -11.34 -0.39
CA ARG A 355 -32.16 -10.30 -1.02
C ARG A 355 -32.89 -10.77 -2.27
N GLU A 356 -32.26 -11.65 -3.07
CA GLU A 356 -32.85 -12.14 -4.32
C GLU A 356 -33.85 -13.28 -4.09
N LYS A 357 -33.58 -14.18 -3.14
CA LYS A 357 -34.30 -15.45 -3.00
C LYS A 357 -35.09 -15.57 -1.70
N ASN A 358 -35.00 -14.60 -0.79
CA ASN A 358 -35.58 -14.64 0.57
C ASN A 358 -35.20 -15.93 1.36
N PHE A 359 -34.15 -16.63 0.95
CA PHE A 359 -33.69 -17.88 1.52
C PHE A 359 -32.19 -17.84 1.80
N ILE A 360 -31.78 -18.40 2.94
CA ILE A 360 -30.37 -18.46 3.35
C ILE A 360 -29.72 -19.70 2.77
N ASN A 361 -28.81 -19.51 1.84
CA ASN A 361 -28.09 -20.60 1.21
C ASN A 361 -26.58 -20.53 1.55
N ASN A 362 -26.11 -21.49 2.33
CA ASN A 362 -24.71 -21.61 2.74
C ASN A 362 -23.75 -21.81 1.56
N LYS A 363 -24.26 -22.31 0.41
CA LYS A 363 -23.45 -22.52 -0.80
C LYS A 363 -22.77 -21.25 -1.27
N ALA A 364 -23.44 -20.07 -1.15
CA ALA A 364 -22.90 -18.78 -1.57
C ALA A 364 -21.66 -18.36 -0.75
N PHE A 365 -21.70 -18.59 0.55
CA PHE A 365 -20.57 -18.34 1.44
C PHE A 365 -19.45 -19.37 1.23
N ASN A 366 -19.78 -20.65 1.28
CA ASN A 366 -18.81 -21.73 1.15
C ASN A 366 -18.10 -21.73 -0.21
N SER A 367 -18.75 -21.24 -1.29
CA SER A 367 -18.12 -21.11 -2.60
C SER A 367 -16.94 -20.14 -2.59
N ALA A 368 -17.05 -19.01 -1.87
CA ALA A 368 -15.95 -18.04 -1.77
C ALA A 368 -14.74 -18.64 -1.04
N ILE A 369 -14.97 -19.38 0.03
CA ILE A 369 -13.91 -20.03 0.80
C ILE A 369 -13.25 -21.14 -0.03
N ARG A 370 -14.05 -22.01 -0.67
CA ARG A 370 -13.52 -23.07 -1.55
C ARG A 370 -12.74 -22.53 -2.74
N GLU A 371 -13.23 -21.45 -3.35
CA GLU A 371 -12.54 -20.76 -4.46
C GLU A 371 -11.17 -20.26 -4.02
N PHE A 372 -11.07 -19.65 -2.84
CA PHE A 372 -9.79 -19.18 -2.32
C PHE A 372 -8.81 -20.32 -2.08
N PHE A 373 -9.18 -21.31 -1.31
CA PHE A 373 -8.28 -22.43 -0.97
C PHE A 373 -7.93 -23.30 -2.17
N GLY A 374 -8.84 -23.44 -3.15
CA GLY A 374 -8.65 -24.29 -4.33
C GLY A 374 -7.89 -23.63 -5.47
N THR A 375 -8.19 -22.37 -5.77
CA THR A 375 -7.75 -21.69 -7.00
C THR A 375 -6.81 -20.52 -6.77
N SER A 376 -6.71 -19.97 -5.55
CA SER A 376 -5.82 -18.84 -5.29
C SER A 376 -4.35 -19.24 -5.45
N PRO A 377 -3.53 -18.43 -6.16
CA PRO A 377 -2.08 -18.66 -6.25
C PRO A 377 -1.35 -18.61 -4.90
N LEU A 378 -1.99 -18.02 -3.88
CA LEU A 378 -1.43 -17.90 -2.53
C LEU A 378 -1.70 -19.15 -1.68
N SER A 379 -2.69 -19.97 -2.04
CA SER A 379 -2.96 -21.26 -1.40
C SER A 379 -2.22 -22.34 -2.17
N GLN A 380 -1.13 -22.83 -1.62
CA GLN A 380 -0.24 -23.80 -2.27
C GLN A 380 -0.25 -25.13 -1.53
N PHE A 381 0.02 -26.24 -2.24
CA PHE A 381 0.36 -27.48 -1.59
C PHE A 381 1.62 -27.30 -0.74
N MET A 382 1.61 -27.84 0.46
CA MET A 382 2.75 -27.75 1.36
C MET A 382 3.91 -28.62 0.83
N ASP A 383 5.10 -28.04 0.78
CA ASP A 383 6.33 -28.81 0.50
C ASP A 383 6.60 -29.69 1.73
N GLN A 384 6.47 -31.01 1.59
CA GLN A 384 6.60 -31.99 2.67
C GLN A 384 7.77 -32.97 2.48
N ILE A 385 8.75 -32.61 1.65
CA ILE A 385 9.92 -33.47 1.39
C ILE A 385 10.71 -33.68 2.68
N ASN A 386 10.94 -32.58 3.44
CA ASN A 386 11.65 -32.62 4.71
C ASN A 386 11.07 -31.52 5.67
N PRO A 387 11.36 -31.58 6.99
CA PRO A 387 10.87 -30.58 7.93
C PRO A 387 11.33 -29.15 7.62
N LEU A 388 12.53 -28.97 7.06
CA LEU A 388 13.05 -27.66 6.67
C LEU A 388 12.23 -27.06 5.51
N ALA A 389 11.83 -27.86 4.54
CA ALA A 389 10.98 -27.44 3.42
C ALA A 389 9.62 -26.92 3.92
N GLU A 390 9.01 -27.60 4.89
CA GLU A 390 7.77 -27.14 5.51
C GLU A 390 7.93 -25.80 6.22
N LEU A 391 8.99 -25.65 7.01
CA LEU A 391 9.26 -24.45 7.79
C LEU A 391 9.53 -23.26 6.89
N THR A 392 10.35 -23.41 5.87
CA THR A 392 10.67 -22.34 4.92
C THR A 392 9.48 -21.96 4.05
N HIS A 393 8.62 -22.90 3.67
CA HIS A 393 7.40 -22.63 2.89
C HIS A 393 6.44 -21.73 3.67
N LYS A 394 6.27 -21.93 4.97
CA LYS A 394 5.43 -21.12 5.85
C LYS A 394 5.97 -19.70 6.05
N ARG A 395 7.28 -19.51 5.96
CA ARG A 395 7.97 -18.21 6.12
C ARG A 395 8.21 -17.48 4.80
N ARG A 396 7.69 -17.98 3.70
CA ARG A 396 7.84 -17.38 2.37
C ARG A 396 7.00 -16.11 2.23
N LEU A 397 7.58 -15.12 1.57
CA LEU A 397 6.93 -13.85 1.21
C LEU A 397 6.85 -13.77 -0.31
N THR A 398 5.66 -13.55 -0.87
CA THR A 398 5.48 -13.36 -2.31
C THR A 398 4.96 -11.98 -2.63
N SER A 399 5.51 -11.33 -3.65
CA SER A 399 5.00 -10.06 -4.19
C SER A 399 3.88 -10.28 -5.21
N MET A 400 3.64 -11.52 -5.62
CA MET A 400 2.64 -11.91 -6.60
C MET A 400 1.26 -12.16 -5.98
N GLY A 401 0.26 -12.37 -6.80
CA GLY A 401 -1.09 -12.70 -6.37
C GLY A 401 -2.07 -11.55 -6.48
N PRO A 402 -3.30 -11.69 -5.97
CA PRO A 402 -4.35 -10.68 -6.09
C PRO A 402 -3.95 -9.35 -5.44
N GLY A 403 -3.94 -8.27 -6.22
CA GLY A 403 -3.49 -6.94 -5.77
C GLY A 403 -1.98 -6.75 -5.72
N GLY A 404 -1.19 -7.77 -6.04
CA GLY A 404 0.26 -7.74 -6.14
C GLY A 404 0.77 -7.46 -7.56
N VAL A 405 2.04 -7.73 -7.78
CA VAL A 405 2.74 -7.49 -9.06
C VAL A 405 2.59 -8.71 -9.97
N ASN A 406 2.38 -8.46 -11.26
CA ASN A 406 2.45 -9.51 -12.27
C ASN A 406 3.92 -9.74 -12.67
N ARG A 407 4.29 -11.00 -12.95
CA ARG A 407 5.66 -11.40 -13.33
C ARG A 407 6.21 -10.60 -14.52
N ASP A 408 5.39 -10.41 -15.54
CA ASP A 408 5.78 -9.76 -16.79
C ASP A 408 5.96 -8.23 -16.63
N ASN A 409 5.27 -7.63 -15.67
CA ASN A 409 5.30 -6.19 -15.39
C ASN A 409 6.20 -5.80 -14.20
N ALA A 410 6.88 -6.78 -13.61
CA ALA A 410 7.78 -6.54 -12.49
C ALA A 410 9.07 -5.86 -12.97
N THR A 411 9.30 -4.63 -12.50
CA THR A 411 10.54 -3.88 -12.76
C THR A 411 11.74 -4.51 -12.04
N LEU A 412 12.96 -4.20 -12.50
CA LEU A 412 14.18 -4.65 -11.82
C LEU A 412 14.27 -4.10 -10.39
N ALA A 413 13.78 -2.90 -10.15
CA ALA A 413 13.82 -2.27 -8.83
C ALA A 413 13.10 -3.11 -7.76
N ILE A 414 11.90 -3.64 -8.06
CA ILE A 414 11.14 -4.46 -7.11
C ILE A 414 11.79 -5.83 -6.82
N ARG A 415 12.69 -6.30 -7.70
CA ARG A 415 13.45 -7.54 -7.57
C ARG A 415 14.78 -7.36 -6.84
N GLY A 416 15.22 -6.10 -6.68
CA GLY A 416 16.48 -5.75 -6.06
C GLY A 416 16.50 -5.95 -4.55
N ILE A 417 17.71 -5.96 -4.00
CA ILE A 417 17.93 -5.96 -2.54
C ILE A 417 17.96 -4.50 -2.09
N HIS A 418 17.14 -4.18 -1.09
CA HIS A 418 17.03 -2.85 -0.52
C HIS A 418 17.69 -2.79 0.87
N PRO A 419 18.34 -1.69 1.29
CA PRO A 419 18.95 -1.59 2.63
C PRO A 419 17.97 -1.85 3.79
N SER A 420 16.68 -1.52 3.63
CA SER A 420 15.64 -1.82 4.63
C SER A 420 15.33 -3.31 4.80
N HIS A 421 15.83 -4.18 3.92
CA HIS A 421 15.66 -5.63 4.03
C HIS A 421 16.49 -6.23 5.18
N TYR A 422 17.51 -5.53 5.65
CA TYR A 422 18.36 -6.02 6.74
C TYR A 422 17.56 -6.45 7.96
N GLY A 423 17.80 -7.69 8.40
CA GLY A 423 17.10 -8.29 9.53
C GLY A 423 15.61 -8.63 9.30
N ARG A 424 15.08 -8.47 8.08
CA ARG A 424 13.66 -8.69 7.74
C ARG A 424 13.47 -9.67 6.60
N ILE A 425 14.16 -9.46 5.48
CA ILE A 425 14.09 -10.30 4.28
C ILE A 425 15.49 -10.79 3.96
N CYS A 426 15.63 -12.09 3.74
CA CYS A 426 16.91 -12.69 3.38
C CYS A 426 17.35 -12.22 1.98
N PRO A 427 18.57 -11.71 1.82
CA PRO A 427 19.07 -11.26 0.53
C PRO A 427 19.48 -12.40 -0.41
N ILE A 428 19.67 -13.61 0.12
CA ILE A 428 20.23 -14.77 -0.61
C ILE A 428 19.10 -15.70 -1.06
N GLU A 429 18.19 -16.08 -0.18
CA GLU A 429 17.17 -17.10 -0.46
C GLU A 429 16.04 -16.54 -1.35
N THR A 430 16.11 -16.83 -2.63
CA THR A 430 15.07 -16.55 -3.62
C THR A 430 15.04 -17.66 -4.68
N PRO A 431 13.91 -17.96 -5.34
CA PRO A 431 13.88 -18.90 -6.46
C PRO A 431 14.68 -18.37 -7.64
N GLU A 432 15.22 -19.28 -8.44
CA GLU A 432 15.88 -18.98 -9.70
C GLU A 432 14.86 -18.76 -10.83
N GLY A 433 15.23 -18.00 -11.86
CA GLY A 433 14.42 -17.75 -13.06
C GLY A 433 13.42 -16.59 -12.92
N LYS A 434 12.22 -16.73 -13.49
CA LYS A 434 11.22 -15.66 -13.60
C LYS A 434 10.70 -15.10 -12.26
N ASN A 435 10.84 -15.85 -11.18
CA ASN A 435 10.37 -15.49 -9.84
C ASN A 435 11.45 -14.86 -8.97
N THR A 436 12.68 -14.70 -9.47
CA THR A 436 13.81 -14.12 -8.72
C THR A 436 13.45 -12.74 -8.17
N GLY A 437 13.68 -12.53 -6.88
CA GLY A 437 13.37 -11.28 -6.18
C GLY A 437 11.88 -11.02 -5.90
N LEU A 438 10.96 -11.77 -6.52
CA LEU A 438 9.51 -11.63 -6.27
C LEU A 438 9.00 -12.56 -5.16
N VAL A 439 9.73 -13.66 -4.94
CA VAL A 439 9.47 -14.61 -3.84
C VAL A 439 10.70 -14.63 -2.97
N ASN A 440 10.55 -14.21 -1.73
CA ASN A 440 11.64 -14.10 -0.76
C ASN A 440 11.29 -14.85 0.52
N SER A 441 12.26 -15.05 1.39
CA SER A 441 12.06 -15.65 2.71
C SER A 441 12.30 -14.65 3.81
N MET A 442 11.53 -14.76 4.90
CA MET A 442 11.78 -13.98 6.11
C MET A 442 13.09 -14.39 6.76
N THR A 443 13.81 -13.45 7.34
CA THR A 443 15.00 -13.74 8.14
C THR A 443 14.65 -14.50 9.43
N THR A 444 15.66 -15.09 10.05
CA THR A 444 15.50 -16.00 11.20
C THR A 444 14.71 -15.37 12.36
N TYR A 445 14.99 -14.12 12.72
CA TYR A 445 14.39 -13.44 13.87
C TYR A 445 13.32 -12.39 13.51
N ALA A 446 13.01 -12.21 12.23
CA ALA A 446 11.99 -11.27 11.81
C ALA A 446 10.60 -11.70 12.29
N ARG A 447 9.81 -10.71 12.68
CA ARG A 447 8.39 -10.89 12.99
C ARG A 447 7.53 -9.88 12.23
N ILE A 448 6.24 -10.16 12.18
CA ILE A 448 5.23 -9.27 11.59
C ILE A 448 4.41 -8.70 12.74
N ASN A 449 4.26 -7.37 12.78
CA ASN A 449 3.41 -6.72 13.76
C ASN A 449 1.93 -6.74 13.35
N ASP A 450 1.04 -6.24 14.23
CA ASP A 450 -0.42 -6.20 13.99
C ASP A 450 -0.82 -5.38 12.76
N TYR A 451 0.03 -4.47 12.31
CA TYR A 451 -0.18 -3.67 11.10
C TYR A 451 0.35 -4.33 9.82
N GLY A 452 0.98 -5.50 9.94
CA GLY A 452 1.60 -6.20 8.82
C GLY A 452 3.00 -5.69 8.45
N ILE A 453 3.64 -4.90 9.27
CA ILE A 453 4.99 -4.38 9.03
C ILE A 453 6.02 -5.38 9.59
N LEU A 454 7.08 -5.62 8.82
CA LEU A 454 8.20 -6.45 9.24
C LEU A 454 9.07 -5.71 10.26
N GLU A 455 9.35 -6.36 11.37
CA GLU A 455 10.19 -5.86 12.45
C GLU A 455 11.41 -6.77 12.65
N SER A 456 12.53 -6.14 13.02
CA SER A 456 13.78 -6.80 13.35
C SER A 456 14.16 -6.53 14.81
N PRO A 457 14.75 -7.50 15.51
CA PRO A 457 15.07 -7.38 16.92
C PRO A 457 16.45 -6.75 17.16
N TYR A 458 16.55 -5.92 18.20
CA TYR A 458 17.77 -5.24 18.62
C TYR A 458 17.87 -5.11 20.12
N TYR A 459 19.10 -5.01 20.65
CA TYR A 459 19.36 -4.60 22.02
C TYR A 459 19.58 -3.09 22.08
N LYS A 460 19.05 -2.48 23.14
CA LYS A 460 19.27 -1.05 23.41
C LYS A 460 20.68 -0.84 23.98
N VAL A 461 21.34 0.22 23.52
CA VAL A 461 22.64 0.65 24.02
C VAL A 461 22.50 2.01 24.70
N TYR A 462 23.09 2.16 25.87
CA TYR A 462 23.13 3.41 26.61
C TYR A 462 24.57 3.75 27.01
N LYS A 463 25.10 4.87 26.52
CA LYS A 463 26.48 5.32 26.77
C LYS A 463 27.54 4.25 26.53
N GLY A 464 27.32 3.38 25.52
CA GLY A 464 28.25 2.31 25.18
C GLY A 464 28.06 1.01 25.98
N LEU A 465 27.08 0.92 26.86
CA LEU A 465 26.68 -0.30 27.57
C LEU A 465 25.48 -0.94 26.90
N VAL A 466 25.58 -2.20 26.52
CA VAL A 466 24.49 -2.99 25.93
C VAL A 466 23.57 -3.50 27.03
N LEU A 467 22.33 -3.05 27.03
CA LEU A 467 21.33 -3.38 28.05
C LEU A 467 20.60 -4.68 27.69
N LYS A 468 21.24 -5.84 27.93
CA LYS A 468 20.60 -7.15 27.68
C LYS A 468 19.42 -7.41 28.61
N ASN A 469 19.47 -6.90 29.84
CA ASN A 469 18.45 -7.11 30.87
C ASN A 469 17.13 -6.37 30.59
N THR A 470 17.13 -5.34 29.76
CA THR A 470 15.90 -4.61 29.37
C THR A 470 15.08 -5.36 28.34
N GLY A 471 15.58 -6.48 27.84
CA GLY A 471 14.92 -7.28 26.81
C GLY A 471 15.25 -6.85 25.38
N ILE A 472 14.54 -7.45 24.46
CA ILE A 472 14.71 -7.28 23.01
C ILE A 472 13.68 -6.28 22.50
N PHE A 473 14.14 -5.28 21.77
CA PHE A 473 13.28 -4.29 21.13
C PHE A 473 13.12 -4.63 19.65
N PHE A 474 11.88 -4.72 19.20
CA PHE A 474 11.58 -4.94 17.80
C PHE A 474 11.32 -3.60 17.11
N LEU A 475 12.10 -3.30 16.08
CA LEU A 475 12.03 -2.05 15.36
C LEU A 475 11.53 -2.26 13.92
N SER A 476 10.61 -1.40 13.49
CA SER A 476 10.21 -1.32 12.09
C SER A 476 11.28 -0.59 11.26
N ALA A 477 11.26 -0.79 9.93
CA ALA A 477 12.20 -0.12 9.04
C ALA A 477 12.13 1.41 9.12
N GLU A 478 10.96 1.96 9.43
CA GLU A 478 10.75 3.37 9.61
C GLU A 478 11.38 3.96 10.89
N GLN A 479 11.26 3.21 12.00
CA GLN A 479 11.88 3.59 13.27
C GLN A 479 13.41 3.54 13.14
N GLU A 480 13.90 2.56 12.39
CA GLU A 480 15.32 2.32 12.16
C GLU A 480 16.02 3.45 11.38
N GLU A 481 15.32 4.13 10.45
CA GLU A 481 15.87 5.28 9.71
C GLU A 481 16.40 6.40 10.60
N LYS A 482 15.85 6.56 11.78
CA LYS A 482 16.20 7.64 12.72
C LYS A 482 17.22 7.24 13.78
N ILE A 483 17.63 5.97 13.78
CA ILE A 483 18.40 5.36 14.86
C ILE A 483 19.81 5.04 14.39
N LYS A 484 20.79 5.23 15.28
CA LYS A 484 22.18 4.84 15.09
C LYS A 484 22.35 3.37 15.49
N LEU A 485 22.45 2.52 14.47
CA LEU A 485 22.42 1.08 14.62
C LEU A 485 23.80 0.47 14.41
N ALA A 486 24.32 -0.22 15.40
CA ALA A 486 25.55 -0.99 15.30
C ALA A 486 25.29 -2.42 14.82
N ALA A 487 26.24 -3.00 14.09
CA ALA A 487 26.16 -4.38 13.61
C ALA A 487 26.33 -5.38 14.77
N ALA A 488 25.78 -6.58 14.60
CA ALA A 488 25.80 -7.62 15.64
C ALA A 488 27.15 -8.36 15.78
N ASP A 489 28.03 -8.19 14.79
CA ASP A 489 29.38 -8.80 14.75
C ASP A 489 30.42 -8.05 15.61
N ILE A 490 30.04 -6.87 16.15
CA ILE A 490 30.93 -6.08 16.98
C ILE A 490 31.13 -6.79 18.32
N PHE A 491 32.41 -6.95 18.70
CA PHE A 491 32.76 -7.58 19.97
C PHE A 491 32.19 -6.79 21.16
N VAL A 492 31.46 -7.47 21.98
CA VAL A 492 30.90 -6.95 23.24
C VAL A 492 31.62 -7.63 24.40
N SER A 493 32.23 -6.85 25.30
CA SER A 493 32.92 -7.38 26.46
C SER A 493 31.99 -8.17 27.40
N GLN A 494 32.54 -8.99 28.28
CA GLN A 494 31.75 -9.73 29.29
C GLN A 494 30.88 -8.80 30.16
N ILE A 495 31.34 -7.56 30.39
CA ILE A 495 30.61 -6.52 31.13
C ILE A 495 29.56 -5.82 30.24
N SER A 496 29.27 -6.37 29.04
CA SER A 496 28.34 -5.80 28.05
C SER A 496 28.72 -4.40 27.54
N CYS A 497 30.00 -4.01 27.58
CA CYS A 497 30.49 -2.75 27.03
C CYS A 497 30.96 -2.90 25.58
N LEU A 498 30.67 -1.89 24.77
CA LEU A 498 31.22 -1.74 23.41
C LEU A 498 32.67 -1.27 23.47
N PRO A 499 33.51 -1.59 22.45
CA PRO A 499 34.89 -1.18 22.38
C PRO A 499 35.06 0.35 22.42
N LYS A 500 36.19 0.84 22.89
CA LYS A 500 36.49 2.28 22.94
C LYS A 500 36.74 2.90 21.56
N ALA A 501 37.04 2.08 20.55
CA ALA A 501 37.26 2.51 19.17
C ALA A 501 35.99 3.11 18.53
N LEU A 502 36.17 3.80 17.40
CA LEU A 502 35.05 4.25 16.57
C LEU A 502 34.30 3.04 16.00
N ILE A 503 33.03 2.96 16.26
CA ILE A 503 32.17 1.84 15.91
C ILE A 503 31.51 2.10 14.57
N PRO A 504 31.54 1.15 13.63
CA PRO A 504 30.77 1.24 12.39
C PRO A 504 29.27 1.13 12.71
N VAL A 505 28.51 2.11 12.25
CA VAL A 505 27.07 2.16 12.42
C VAL A 505 26.38 2.51 11.13
N ARG A 506 25.14 2.07 11.01
CA ARG A 506 24.24 2.46 9.94
C ARG A 506 23.28 3.52 10.47
N ILE A 507 23.09 4.58 9.70
CA ILE A 507 22.10 5.64 9.92
C ILE A 507 21.32 5.79 8.63
N SER A 508 20.06 5.35 8.60
CA SER A 508 19.27 5.24 7.37
C SER A 508 19.95 4.35 6.33
N GLU A 509 20.45 4.91 5.24
CA GLU A 509 21.15 4.21 4.15
C GLU A 509 22.67 4.36 4.22
N ASP A 510 23.17 5.31 5.03
CA ASP A 510 24.58 5.64 5.13
C ASP A 510 25.30 4.83 6.22
N PHE A 511 26.57 4.48 5.95
CA PHE A 511 27.46 3.84 6.91
C PHE A 511 28.50 4.84 7.40
N THR A 512 28.55 5.04 8.70
CA THR A 512 29.47 5.99 9.35
C THR A 512 30.15 5.35 10.55
N ARG A 513 31.26 5.93 11.03
CA ARG A 513 31.92 5.51 12.26
C ARG A 513 31.70 6.56 13.34
N ILE A 514 31.14 6.14 14.46
CA ILE A 514 30.82 7.01 15.59
C ILE A 514 31.40 6.47 16.90
N PRO A 515 31.63 7.33 17.91
CA PRO A 515 32.04 6.89 19.24
C PRO A 515 30.94 6.06 19.91
N ARG A 516 31.32 5.09 20.73
CA ARG A 516 30.40 4.15 21.43
C ARG A 516 29.28 4.82 22.22
N SER A 517 29.52 6.03 22.74
CA SER A 517 28.53 6.78 23.53
C SER A 517 27.31 7.21 22.74
N GLN A 518 27.44 7.34 21.41
CA GLN A 518 26.37 7.77 20.52
C GLN A 518 25.59 6.61 19.89
N VAL A 519 26.05 5.37 20.05
CA VAL A 519 25.34 4.17 19.57
C VAL A 519 24.05 3.99 20.37
N GLN A 520 22.94 3.78 19.70
CA GLN A 520 21.63 3.66 20.33
C GLN A 520 21.12 2.21 20.39
N PHE A 521 21.39 1.42 19.35
CA PHE A 521 20.98 0.02 19.29
C PHE A 521 22.08 -0.83 18.63
N ILE A 522 22.09 -2.12 18.97
CA ILE A 522 22.97 -3.12 18.39
C ILE A 522 22.17 -4.35 17.96
N GLY A 523 22.55 -4.99 16.89
CA GLY A 523 21.97 -6.27 16.45
C GLY A 523 22.16 -7.37 17.50
N ILE A 524 21.26 -8.36 17.50
CA ILE A 524 21.30 -9.48 18.46
C ILE A 524 22.35 -10.52 18.05
N SER A 525 22.36 -10.87 16.77
CA SER A 525 23.22 -11.91 16.20
C SER A 525 23.49 -11.63 14.73
N SER A 526 24.63 -12.06 14.23
CA SER A 526 24.97 -11.99 12.80
C SER A 526 23.99 -12.77 11.92
N ILE A 527 23.39 -13.85 12.44
CA ILE A 527 22.41 -14.69 11.73
C ILE A 527 21.09 -13.93 11.47
N GLN A 528 20.85 -12.78 12.13
CA GLN A 528 19.59 -12.05 11.94
C GLN A 528 19.36 -11.53 10.52
N MET A 529 20.38 -11.43 9.67
CA MET A 529 20.25 -10.94 8.30
C MET A 529 19.88 -12.01 7.27
N ILE A 530 19.96 -13.29 7.62
CA ILE A 530 19.73 -14.42 6.73
C ILE A 530 18.53 -15.26 7.18
N SER A 531 17.99 -16.05 6.23
CA SER A 531 16.88 -16.98 6.49
C SER A 531 17.34 -18.24 7.20
N ILE A 532 16.39 -19.06 7.65
CA ILE A 532 16.68 -20.32 8.35
C ILE A 532 17.45 -21.27 7.46
N ALA A 533 17.02 -21.49 6.20
CA ALA A 533 17.73 -22.39 5.29
C ALA A 533 19.17 -21.93 5.01
N THR A 534 19.35 -20.64 4.76
CA THR A 534 20.68 -20.05 4.52
C THR A 534 21.58 -20.14 5.76
N SER A 535 21.01 -20.02 6.95
CA SER A 535 21.77 -20.08 8.22
C SER A 535 22.27 -21.47 8.59
N LEU A 536 21.83 -22.50 7.88
CA LEU A 536 22.30 -23.88 8.02
C LEU A 536 23.49 -24.21 7.10
N ILE A 537 23.93 -23.29 6.27
CA ILE A 537 25.12 -23.48 5.40
C ILE A 537 26.37 -23.16 6.23
N PRO A 538 27.25 -24.14 6.47
CA PRO A 538 28.51 -23.88 7.18
C PRO A 538 29.45 -23.06 6.30
N PHE A 539 30.25 -22.18 6.91
CA PHE A 539 31.20 -21.28 6.24
C PHE A 539 30.60 -20.40 5.15
N LEU A 540 29.35 -19.97 5.34
CA LEU A 540 28.58 -19.19 4.36
C LEU A 540 29.33 -17.91 3.91
N GLU A 541 30.10 -17.28 4.80
CA GLU A 541 30.86 -16.06 4.52
C GLU A 541 31.96 -16.24 3.46
N HIS A 542 32.37 -17.47 3.19
CA HIS A 542 33.38 -17.80 2.18
C HIS A 542 32.76 -18.17 0.82
N ASP A 543 31.44 -18.37 0.78
CA ASP A 543 30.73 -18.76 -0.44
C ASP A 543 30.26 -17.52 -1.22
N ASP A 544 30.29 -17.63 -2.56
CA ASP A 544 29.65 -16.66 -3.42
C ASP A 544 28.12 -16.69 -3.23
N ALA A 545 27.49 -15.52 -3.28
CA ALA A 545 26.04 -15.36 -3.08
C ALA A 545 25.20 -16.26 -4.03
N ASN A 546 25.63 -16.44 -5.28
CA ASN A 546 24.93 -17.28 -6.26
C ASN A 546 24.97 -18.76 -5.85
N ARG A 547 26.12 -19.24 -5.33
CA ARG A 547 26.25 -20.63 -4.85
C ARG A 547 25.51 -20.86 -3.54
N ALA A 548 25.49 -19.87 -2.64
CA ALA A 548 24.70 -19.91 -1.42
C ALA A 548 23.19 -19.97 -1.72
N LEU A 549 22.71 -19.23 -2.72
CA LEU A 549 21.33 -19.29 -3.19
C LEU A 549 20.97 -20.69 -3.70
N MET A 550 21.82 -21.29 -4.56
CA MET A 550 21.60 -22.64 -5.06
C MET A 550 21.58 -23.65 -3.91
N GLY A 551 22.57 -23.60 -2.99
CA GLY A 551 22.65 -24.47 -1.83
C GLY A 551 21.44 -24.36 -0.91
N SER A 552 20.98 -23.17 -0.62
CA SER A 552 19.77 -22.91 0.16
C SER A 552 18.52 -23.53 -0.48
N ASN A 553 18.38 -23.41 -1.80
CA ASN A 553 17.29 -24.03 -2.56
C ASN A 553 17.39 -25.57 -2.56
N MET A 554 18.60 -26.13 -2.68
CA MET A 554 18.82 -27.60 -2.68
C MET A 554 18.56 -28.22 -1.31
N GLN A 555 18.88 -27.57 -0.18
CA GLN A 555 18.57 -28.07 1.16
C GLN A 555 17.07 -28.39 1.33
N ARG A 556 16.19 -27.63 0.73
CA ARG A 556 14.74 -27.87 0.77
C ARG A 556 14.30 -29.10 -0.04
N GLN A 557 15.12 -29.57 -0.95
CA GLN A 557 14.86 -30.75 -1.81
C GLN A 557 15.49 -32.01 -1.27
N ALA A 558 16.25 -31.94 -0.18
CA ALA A 558 16.92 -33.08 0.42
C ALA A 558 15.92 -34.10 0.97
N VAL A 559 16.09 -35.37 0.58
CA VAL A 559 15.25 -36.48 1.04
C VAL A 559 15.78 -36.99 2.38
N PRO A 560 14.89 -37.17 3.41
CA PRO A 560 15.29 -37.75 4.68
C PRO A 560 15.86 -39.18 4.51
N LEU A 561 16.98 -39.42 5.15
CA LEU A 561 17.61 -40.75 5.13
C LEU A 561 16.92 -41.71 6.12
N ILE A 562 16.97 -43.01 5.86
CA ILE A 562 16.45 -44.06 6.76
C ILE A 562 17.16 -43.99 8.11
N ARG A 563 18.48 -43.77 8.10
CA ARG A 563 19.30 -43.47 9.27
C ARG A 563 19.89 -42.06 9.16
N PRO A 564 19.22 -41.07 9.71
CA PRO A 564 19.77 -39.71 9.71
C PRO A 564 20.95 -39.62 10.69
N GLU A 565 22.04 -39.02 10.24
CA GLU A 565 23.21 -38.76 11.05
C GLU A 565 23.32 -37.27 11.41
N ARG A 566 23.93 -37.00 12.56
CA ARG A 566 24.27 -35.61 12.92
C ARG A 566 25.44 -35.17 12.03
N PRO A 567 25.34 -33.96 11.41
CA PRO A 567 26.45 -33.44 10.61
C PRO A 567 27.67 -33.20 11.51
N ILE A 568 28.89 -33.57 10.99
CA ILE A 568 30.15 -33.37 11.70
C ILE A 568 30.43 -31.86 11.87
N VAL A 569 30.17 -31.07 10.81
CA VAL A 569 30.30 -29.64 10.79
C VAL A 569 28.90 -29.04 10.72
N GLY A 570 28.57 -28.21 11.70
CA GLY A 570 27.25 -27.55 11.79
C GLY A 570 27.38 -26.08 12.17
N THR A 571 26.27 -25.36 12.08
CA THR A 571 26.18 -23.92 12.38
C THR A 571 25.67 -23.62 13.79
N GLY A 572 25.15 -24.63 14.50
CA GLY A 572 24.54 -24.48 15.82
C GLY A 572 23.04 -24.10 15.81
N LEU A 573 22.46 -23.83 14.65
CA LEU A 573 21.02 -23.52 14.52
C LEU A 573 20.17 -24.79 14.31
N GLU A 574 20.79 -25.94 14.04
CA GLU A 574 20.11 -27.19 13.67
C GLU A 574 19.09 -27.64 14.72
N ALA A 575 19.48 -27.64 15.99
CA ALA A 575 18.61 -28.06 17.08
C ALA A 575 17.35 -27.17 17.19
N ARG A 576 17.51 -25.87 17.01
CA ARG A 576 16.40 -24.93 17.02
C ARG A 576 15.49 -25.10 15.80
N ALA A 577 16.05 -25.28 14.61
CA ALA A 577 15.28 -25.52 13.39
C ALA A 577 14.44 -26.80 13.51
N VAL A 578 15.00 -27.87 14.07
CA VAL A 578 14.29 -29.12 14.32
C VAL A 578 13.17 -28.94 15.34
N SER A 579 13.41 -28.26 16.45
CA SER A 579 12.39 -28.02 17.48
C SER A 579 11.24 -27.15 16.97
N ASP A 580 11.55 -26.09 16.22
CA ASP A 580 10.56 -25.16 15.66
C ASP A 580 9.76 -25.77 14.50
N SER A 581 10.25 -26.81 13.84
CA SER A 581 9.51 -27.55 12.80
C SER A 581 8.28 -28.27 13.34
N GLY A 582 8.23 -28.56 14.65
CA GLY A 582 7.14 -29.27 15.30
C GLY A 582 7.00 -30.75 14.94
N HIS A 583 8.01 -31.32 14.29
CA HIS A 583 8.07 -32.78 13.98
C HIS A 583 8.60 -33.61 15.13
N VAL A 584 9.21 -32.96 16.13
CA VAL A 584 9.87 -33.64 17.27
C VAL A 584 9.09 -33.37 18.55
N LEU A 585 8.95 -34.37 19.37
CA LEU A 585 8.41 -34.22 20.72
C LEU A 585 9.49 -33.63 21.63
N ILE A 586 9.17 -32.51 22.26
CA ILE A 586 10.07 -31.83 23.20
C ILE A 586 9.59 -32.11 24.62
N SER A 587 10.52 -32.48 25.51
CA SER A 587 10.21 -32.61 26.93
C SER A 587 9.76 -31.24 27.51
N LYS A 588 8.67 -31.26 28.25
CA LYS A 588 8.14 -30.05 28.91
C LYS A 588 8.88 -29.68 30.20
N LYS A 589 9.54 -30.65 30.81
CA LYS A 589 10.28 -30.50 32.07
C LYS A 589 11.63 -31.19 31.97
N SER A 590 12.60 -30.73 32.73
CA SER A 590 13.86 -31.42 32.94
C SER A 590 13.62 -32.68 33.77
N GLY A 591 14.40 -33.76 33.57
CA GLY A 591 14.22 -34.99 34.30
C GLY A 591 15.09 -36.13 33.76
N PHE A 592 14.99 -37.29 34.42
CA PHE A 592 15.67 -38.51 34.03
C PHE A 592 14.73 -39.42 33.23
N VAL A 593 15.21 -39.94 32.10
CA VAL A 593 14.45 -40.90 31.30
C VAL A 593 14.54 -42.28 32.00
N THR A 594 13.40 -42.74 32.49
CA THR A 594 13.32 -44.03 33.22
C THR A 594 12.92 -45.20 32.33
N HIS A 595 12.17 -44.95 31.26
CA HIS A 595 11.73 -46.00 30.37
C HIS A 595 11.58 -45.46 28.95
N VAL A 596 12.03 -46.24 27.95
CA VAL A 596 11.89 -45.95 26.53
C VAL A 596 11.33 -47.19 25.83
N SER A 597 10.23 -47.00 25.12
CA SER A 597 9.64 -47.98 24.19
C SER A 597 9.27 -47.30 22.88
N ALA A 598 8.90 -48.08 21.87
CA ALA A 598 8.49 -47.53 20.58
C ALA A 598 7.34 -46.52 20.68
N ASN A 599 6.45 -46.70 21.66
CA ASN A 599 5.23 -45.88 21.80
C ASN A 599 5.24 -44.94 23.01
N LYS A 600 6.20 -45.09 23.94
CA LYS A 600 6.16 -44.37 25.22
C LYS A 600 7.57 -44.07 25.74
N ILE A 601 7.78 -42.81 26.12
CA ILE A 601 8.95 -42.35 26.86
C ILE A 601 8.45 -41.84 28.21
N VAL A 602 8.99 -42.40 29.30
CA VAL A 602 8.67 -41.98 30.66
C VAL A 602 9.83 -41.17 31.21
N ILE A 603 9.53 -39.95 31.61
CA ILE A 603 10.49 -39.02 32.19
C ILE A 603 10.09 -38.78 33.66
N PHE A 604 11.01 -39.09 34.56
CA PHE A 604 10.88 -38.75 35.98
C PHE A 604 11.43 -37.33 36.19
N SER A 605 10.56 -36.39 36.54
CA SER A 605 10.95 -35.02 36.84
C SER A 605 10.79 -34.76 38.32
N CYS A 606 11.88 -34.41 39.02
CA CYS A 606 11.81 -33.84 40.37
C CYS A 606 11.42 -32.37 40.20
N SER A 607 10.15 -31.99 40.52
CA SER A 607 9.80 -30.62 40.82
C SER A 607 10.16 -30.35 42.26
N MET A 608 11.15 -29.51 42.49
CA MET A 608 11.20 -28.82 43.79
C MET A 608 10.11 -27.73 43.67
N ASP A 609 8.98 -27.99 44.32
CA ASP A 609 7.97 -26.96 44.59
C ASP A 609 8.49 -26.03 45.66
#